data_6bdbd3cef7ceb8177092a049061733ec
#
_entry.id   6bdbd3cef7ceb8177092a049061733ec
#
_cell.length_a   1.000
_cell.length_b   1.000
_cell.length_c   1.000
_cell.angle_alpha   90.00
_cell.angle_beta   90.00
_cell.angle_gamma   90.00
#
_symmetry.space_group_name_H-M   'P 1'
#
loop_
_entity.id
_entity.type
_entity.pdbx_description
1 polymer ?
#
loop_
_entity_poly.entity_id
_entity_poly.type
_entity_poly.pdbx_seq_one_letter_code
_entity_poly.pdbx_strand_id
1 'polypeptide(L)'
;RGSSSTSSGYYTVDRFQVRDISVDESSTKEQVDVASGTTPYTSGFRKALKITNGNQTSGAGAGDQIYISHKIEAQDIATSGWNYTSTSSNITFSFWVKSSVAQNFYGYFLTKDGTSYIYPFETGSLSADTWTKVIKTIPGNSNLQFDMNANTGFEILIIPFFGTDKTGSVSLNAWSAYNSSVRVPDNTSTWYTTNDSTFEITGLQL
;
A
#
# COMPACT_ATOMS: atom_id res chain seq x y z
N ARG A 1 -18.84 -3.90 6.98
CA ARG A 1 -18.06 -3.94 8.24
C ARG A 1 -17.99 -2.53 8.74
N GLY A 2 -16.98 -1.88 9.12
CA GLY A 2 -16.98 -0.47 9.53
C GLY A 2 -16.73 -0.24 11.01
N SER A 3 -16.50 -1.32 11.77
CA SER A 3 -16.06 -1.21 13.15
C SER A 3 -14.61 -0.74 13.23
N SER A 4 -14.30 0.12 14.18
CA SER A 4 -12.94 0.47 14.52
C SER A 4 -12.22 -0.74 15.12
N SER A 5 -10.93 -0.92 14.83
CA SER A 5 -10.11 -2.01 15.37
C SER A 5 -8.64 -1.59 15.48
N THR A 6 -8.00 -1.99 16.56
CA THR A 6 -6.54 -1.92 16.74
C THR A 6 -5.83 -3.21 16.33
N SER A 7 -6.58 -4.29 16.08
CA SER A 7 -6.00 -5.57 15.67
C SER A 7 -5.44 -5.54 14.26
N SER A 8 -4.31 -6.22 14.05
CA SER A 8 -3.76 -6.48 12.72
C SER A 8 -4.57 -7.55 12.01
N GLY A 9 -4.99 -7.30 10.76
CA GLY A 9 -5.74 -8.28 9.97
C GLY A 9 -6.84 -7.66 9.09
N TYR A 10 -7.85 -8.46 8.76
CA TYR A 10 -9.01 -8.11 7.92
C TYR A 10 -10.23 -7.74 8.77
N TYR A 11 -10.11 -6.76 9.65
CA TYR A 11 -11.16 -6.48 10.64
C TYR A 11 -12.11 -5.36 10.26
N THR A 12 -11.66 -4.39 9.49
CA THR A 12 -12.38 -3.12 9.28
C THR A 12 -12.97 -3.00 7.88
N VAL A 13 -12.15 -3.14 6.84
CA VAL A 13 -12.53 -3.03 5.44
C VAL A 13 -12.34 -4.39 4.76
N ASP A 14 -13.30 -4.76 3.91
CA ASP A 14 -13.25 -6.05 3.23
C ASP A 14 -12.08 -6.12 2.25
N ARG A 15 -11.43 -7.30 2.19
CA ARG A 15 -10.28 -7.62 1.33
C ARG A 15 -8.98 -6.85 1.61
N PHE A 16 -8.99 -5.86 2.53
CA PHE A 16 -7.79 -5.14 2.92
C PHE A 16 -7.31 -5.61 4.29
N GLN A 17 -6.06 -6.04 4.35
CA GLN A 17 -5.37 -6.34 5.59
C GLN A 17 -4.56 -5.11 6.01
N VAL A 18 -4.67 -4.69 7.26
CA VAL A 18 -3.73 -3.72 7.84
C VAL A 18 -2.90 -4.42 8.89
N ARG A 19 -1.60 -4.20 8.90
CA ARG A 19 -0.68 -4.80 9.86
C ARG A 19 0.19 -3.75 10.50
N ASP A 20 0.32 -3.91 11.82
CA ASP A 20 1.30 -3.25 12.66
C ASP A 20 2.29 -4.29 13.14
N ILE A 21 3.58 -4.03 13.06
CA ILE A 21 4.66 -4.92 13.48
C ILE A 21 5.67 -4.10 14.27
N SER A 22 6.05 -4.56 15.44
CA SER A 22 7.07 -3.95 16.32
C SER A 22 6.79 -2.51 16.75
N VAL A 23 5.55 -2.04 16.61
CA VAL A 23 5.13 -0.70 17.02
C VAL A 23 4.93 -0.62 18.54
N ASP A 24 5.15 0.55 19.15
CA ASP A 24 4.89 0.74 20.59
C ASP A 24 3.40 0.70 20.89
N GLU A 25 2.61 1.40 20.08
CA GLU A 25 1.15 1.38 20.14
C GLU A 25 0.55 1.06 18.77
N SER A 26 -0.35 0.08 18.75
CA SER A 26 -1.03 -0.31 17.50
C SER A 26 -1.91 0.80 16.96
N SER A 27 -1.86 1.00 15.64
CA SER A 27 -2.71 1.96 14.97
C SER A 27 -4.20 1.57 15.07
N THR A 28 -5.09 2.54 15.03
CA THR A 28 -6.53 2.33 14.89
C THR A 28 -6.91 2.32 13.41
N LYS A 29 -7.68 1.32 13.00
CA LYS A 29 -8.18 1.14 11.63
C LYS A 29 -9.69 1.29 11.66
N GLU A 30 -10.23 2.11 10.78
CA GLU A 30 -11.67 2.34 10.68
C GLU A 30 -12.12 2.61 9.25
N GLN A 31 -13.40 2.35 8.97
CA GLN A 31 -14.04 2.84 7.76
C GLN A 31 -14.66 4.20 8.07
N VAL A 32 -14.29 5.22 7.32
CA VAL A 32 -14.81 6.57 7.47
C VAL A 32 -15.56 7.04 6.24
N ASP A 33 -16.39 8.07 6.39
CA ASP A 33 -17.05 8.73 5.28
C ASP A 33 -16.07 9.62 4.51
N VAL A 34 -16.15 9.56 3.20
CA VAL A 34 -15.50 10.54 2.32
C VAL A 34 -16.37 11.80 2.33
N ALA A 35 -15.81 12.91 2.77
CA ALA A 35 -16.54 14.16 2.94
C ALA A 35 -17.12 14.68 1.61
N SER A 36 -18.36 15.15 1.64
CA SER A 36 -19.02 15.77 0.50
C SER A 36 -18.21 16.95 -0.04
N GLY A 37 -18.17 17.10 -1.35
CA GLY A 37 -17.43 18.18 -2.03
C GLY A 37 -15.95 17.90 -2.25
N THR A 38 -15.38 16.81 -1.69
CA THR A 38 -14.01 16.41 -1.99
C THR A 38 -13.91 15.70 -3.34
N THR A 39 -12.71 15.69 -3.93
CA THR A 39 -12.46 15.08 -5.24
C THR A 39 -12.81 13.59 -5.30
N PRO A 40 -12.47 12.72 -4.32
CA PRO A 40 -12.93 11.34 -4.37
C PRO A 40 -14.46 11.22 -4.20
N TYR A 41 -15.11 12.09 -3.42
CA TYR A 41 -16.57 12.10 -3.30
C TYR A 41 -17.24 12.39 -4.64
N THR A 42 -16.78 13.42 -5.36
CA THR A 42 -17.30 13.77 -6.70
C THR A 42 -17.02 12.67 -7.74
N SER A 43 -15.97 11.88 -7.52
CA SER A 43 -15.66 10.69 -8.32
C SER A 43 -16.48 9.45 -7.95
N GLY A 44 -17.43 9.55 -7.00
CA GLY A 44 -18.35 8.48 -6.66
C GLY A 44 -18.00 7.69 -5.39
N PHE A 45 -16.84 7.92 -4.77
CA PHE A 45 -16.43 7.20 -3.56
C PHE A 45 -17.09 7.80 -2.31
N ARG A 46 -17.58 6.94 -1.41
CA ARG A 46 -18.33 7.36 -0.20
C ARG A 46 -17.66 6.92 1.09
N LYS A 47 -16.80 5.92 1.04
CA LYS A 47 -16.10 5.35 2.19
C LYS A 47 -14.61 5.27 1.92
N ALA A 48 -13.81 5.46 2.96
CA ALA A 48 -12.36 5.30 2.94
C ALA A 48 -11.92 4.39 4.09
N LEU A 49 -10.81 3.69 3.92
CA LEU A 49 -10.05 3.11 5.02
C LEU A 49 -9.20 4.23 5.61
N LYS A 50 -9.33 4.45 6.92
CA LYS A 50 -8.49 5.37 7.69
C LYS A 50 -7.66 4.57 8.68
N ILE A 51 -6.38 4.89 8.75
CA ILE A 51 -5.45 4.48 9.79
C ILE A 51 -5.12 5.72 10.62
N THR A 52 -5.30 5.63 11.94
CA THR A 52 -4.81 6.61 12.90
C THR A 52 -3.64 5.98 13.63
N ASN A 53 -2.47 6.58 13.53
CA ASN A 53 -1.24 6.10 14.17
C ASN A 53 -1.39 6.12 15.70
N GLY A 54 -0.77 5.17 16.37
CA GLY A 54 -0.62 5.19 17.83
C GLY A 54 0.54 6.09 18.28
N ASN A 55 0.71 6.19 19.60
CA ASN A 55 1.82 6.93 20.20
C ASN A 55 3.10 6.08 20.19
N GLN A 56 4.02 6.41 19.29
CA GLN A 56 5.30 5.71 19.13
C GLN A 56 6.37 6.36 20.03
N THR A 57 6.33 6.03 21.32
CA THR A 57 7.15 6.68 22.36
C THR A 57 8.65 6.43 22.22
N SER A 58 9.03 5.31 21.62
CA SER A 58 10.44 4.97 21.31
C SER A 58 10.96 5.61 20.03
N GLY A 59 10.09 6.34 19.30
CA GLY A 59 10.41 6.86 17.97
C GLY A 59 10.31 5.80 16.89
N ALA A 60 11.04 5.98 15.80
CA ALA A 60 11.00 5.11 14.63
C ALA A 60 12.07 4.01 14.75
N GLY A 61 11.65 2.82 15.15
CA GLY A 61 12.52 1.65 15.24
C GLY A 61 12.81 1.00 13.88
N ALA A 62 13.96 0.34 13.75
CA ALA A 62 14.37 -0.30 12.50
C ALA A 62 13.40 -1.40 12.04
N GLY A 63 12.78 -2.12 12.98
CA GLY A 63 11.83 -3.20 12.71
C GLY A 63 10.38 -2.78 12.54
N ASP A 64 10.05 -1.50 12.78
CA ASP A 64 8.66 -1.02 12.84
C ASP A 64 8.03 -1.01 11.46
N GLN A 65 6.79 -1.47 11.38
CA GLN A 65 6.07 -1.51 10.11
C GLN A 65 4.57 -1.24 10.33
N ILE A 66 4.01 -0.35 9.52
CA ILE A 66 2.57 -0.18 9.32
C ILE A 66 2.31 -0.24 7.82
N TYR A 67 1.47 -1.19 7.38
CA TYR A 67 1.13 -1.32 5.97
C TYR A 67 -0.28 -1.86 5.74
N ILE A 68 -0.82 -1.49 4.59
CA ILE A 68 -2.07 -2.00 4.04
C ILE A 68 -1.70 -2.98 2.94
N SER A 69 -2.31 -4.18 2.93
CA SER A 69 -2.15 -5.11 1.82
C SER A 69 -3.48 -5.59 1.25
N HIS A 70 -3.48 -5.82 -0.06
CA HIS A 70 -4.56 -6.47 -0.80
C HIS A 70 -3.97 -7.60 -1.64
N LYS A 71 -4.57 -8.79 -1.52
CA LYS A 71 -4.13 -10.00 -2.22
C LYS A 71 -5.08 -10.33 -3.36
N ILE A 72 -4.51 -10.69 -4.50
CA ILE A 72 -5.23 -11.12 -5.70
C ILE A 72 -4.80 -12.54 -6.01
N GLU A 73 -5.75 -13.40 -6.35
CA GLU A 73 -5.47 -14.79 -6.71
C GLU A 73 -4.64 -14.86 -8.00
N ALA A 74 -3.78 -15.86 -8.10
CA ALA A 74 -2.91 -16.06 -9.26
C ALA A 74 -3.71 -16.21 -10.55
N GLN A 75 -4.78 -17.01 -10.51
CA GLN A 75 -5.67 -17.24 -11.66
C GLN A 75 -6.35 -15.96 -12.15
N ASP A 76 -6.68 -15.00 -11.25
CA ASP A 76 -7.33 -13.74 -11.64
C ASP A 76 -6.38 -12.86 -12.46
N ILE A 77 -5.10 -12.84 -12.12
CA ILE A 77 -4.07 -12.15 -12.92
C ILE A 77 -3.79 -12.91 -14.21
N ALA A 78 -3.62 -14.24 -14.15
CA ALA A 78 -3.31 -15.06 -15.31
C ALA A 78 -4.38 -14.98 -16.40
N THR A 79 -5.66 -14.77 -16.03
CA THR A 79 -6.81 -14.68 -16.95
C THR A 79 -7.29 -13.26 -17.22
N SER A 80 -6.64 -12.24 -16.65
CA SER A 80 -7.07 -10.83 -16.75
C SER A 80 -6.95 -10.22 -18.15
N GLY A 81 -6.24 -10.89 -19.07
CA GLY A 81 -5.91 -10.35 -20.39
C GLY A 81 -4.64 -9.49 -20.41
N TRP A 82 -4.02 -9.23 -19.26
CA TRP A 82 -2.71 -8.60 -19.21
C TRP A 82 -1.62 -9.56 -19.69
N ASN A 83 -0.91 -9.21 -20.75
CA ASN A 83 0.28 -9.95 -21.15
C ASN A 83 1.46 -9.61 -20.23
N TYR A 84 1.41 -10.13 -19.01
CA TYR A 84 2.33 -9.82 -17.91
C TYR A 84 3.81 -10.14 -18.21
N THR A 85 4.10 -10.95 -19.20
CA THR A 85 5.48 -11.26 -19.61
C THR A 85 6.05 -10.26 -20.63
N SER A 86 5.21 -9.34 -21.16
CA SER A 86 5.61 -8.37 -22.18
C SER A 86 5.80 -6.98 -21.58
N THR A 87 6.97 -6.38 -21.76
CA THR A 87 7.26 -5.00 -21.32
C THR A 87 6.46 -3.92 -22.05
N SER A 88 5.82 -4.26 -23.17
CA SER A 88 4.92 -3.36 -23.92
C SER A 88 3.46 -3.47 -23.48
N SER A 89 3.10 -4.43 -22.64
CA SER A 89 1.77 -4.61 -22.09
C SER A 89 1.72 -4.03 -20.68
N ASN A 90 0.77 -3.15 -20.43
CA ASN A 90 0.68 -2.41 -19.17
C ASN A 90 -0.65 -2.65 -18.47
N ILE A 91 -0.64 -2.60 -17.14
CA ILE A 91 -1.82 -2.36 -16.32
C ILE A 91 -1.72 -1.01 -15.63
N THR A 92 -2.86 -0.45 -15.25
CA THR A 92 -2.90 0.83 -14.54
C THR A 92 -3.48 0.63 -13.15
N PHE A 93 -2.68 0.99 -12.15
CA PHE A 93 -3.12 1.05 -10.75
C PHE A 93 -3.43 2.49 -10.37
N SER A 94 -4.56 2.72 -9.71
CA SER A 94 -4.87 4.04 -9.17
C SER A 94 -5.61 3.96 -7.84
N PHE A 95 -5.42 4.98 -7.01
CA PHE A 95 -6.14 5.16 -5.74
C PHE A 95 -6.10 6.62 -5.31
N TRP A 96 -7.01 6.99 -4.42
CA TRP A 96 -6.97 8.26 -3.71
C TRP A 96 -6.34 8.06 -2.34
N VAL A 97 -5.47 8.99 -1.95
CA VAL A 97 -4.77 9.00 -0.66
C VAL A 97 -4.83 10.37 -0.02
N LYS A 98 -4.93 10.41 1.30
CA LYS A 98 -4.84 11.61 2.12
C LYS A 98 -4.06 11.29 3.38
N SER A 99 -3.15 12.17 3.78
CA SER A 99 -2.37 12.09 5.02
C SER A 99 -2.48 13.40 5.79
N SER A 100 -2.54 13.34 7.12
CA SER A 100 -2.48 14.54 7.97
C SER A 100 -1.08 15.16 8.01
N VAL A 101 -0.06 14.44 7.56
CA VAL A 101 1.33 14.90 7.50
C VAL A 101 1.77 15.01 6.05
N ALA A 102 2.34 16.16 5.69
CA ALA A 102 2.90 16.38 4.36
C ALA A 102 4.22 15.62 4.21
N GLN A 103 4.20 14.52 3.46
CA GLN A 103 5.40 13.74 3.09
C GLN A 103 5.12 12.84 1.89
N ASN A 104 6.18 12.19 1.38
CA ASN A 104 6.07 11.13 0.39
C ASN A 104 5.88 9.79 1.08
N PHE A 105 5.04 8.92 0.50
CA PHE A 105 4.84 7.55 0.95
C PHE A 105 5.15 6.58 -0.18
N TYR A 106 5.35 5.33 0.18
CA TYR A 106 5.73 4.28 -0.76
C TYR A 106 4.72 3.14 -0.78
N GLY A 107 4.80 2.35 -1.81
CA GLY A 107 4.10 1.08 -1.94
C GLY A 107 4.86 0.18 -2.90
N TYR A 108 4.40 -1.06 -3.02
CA TYR A 108 4.94 -1.97 -4.02
C TYR A 108 3.93 -3.02 -4.43
N PHE A 109 4.13 -3.57 -5.61
CA PHE A 109 3.51 -4.81 -6.05
C PHE A 109 4.49 -5.95 -5.84
N LEU A 110 3.96 -7.11 -5.45
CA LEU A 110 4.75 -8.32 -5.20
C LEU A 110 4.11 -9.52 -5.88
N THR A 111 4.88 -10.23 -6.72
CA THR A 111 4.46 -11.52 -7.26
C THR A 111 4.82 -12.64 -6.30
N LYS A 112 4.02 -13.71 -6.28
CA LYS A 112 4.18 -14.81 -5.33
C LYS A 112 4.48 -16.16 -6.01
N ASP A 113 4.19 -16.27 -7.30
CA ASP A 113 4.46 -17.50 -8.06
C ASP A 113 5.86 -17.47 -8.66
N GLY A 114 6.48 -18.63 -8.78
CA GLY A 114 7.86 -18.75 -9.22
C GLY A 114 8.84 -17.96 -8.34
N THR A 115 9.80 -17.30 -8.96
CA THR A 115 10.67 -16.34 -8.26
C THR A 115 9.89 -15.06 -8.04
N SER A 116 9.80 -14.61 -6.78
CA SER A 116 9.07 -13.38 -6.44
C SER A 116 9.78 -12.14 -6.97
N TYR A 117 9.02 -11.27 -7.62
CA TYR A 117 9.45 -9.95 -8.12
C TYR A 117 8.69 -8.83 -7.42
N ILE A 118 9.36 -7.69 -7.26
CA ILE A 118 8.81 -6.49 -6.62
C ILE A 118 8.86 -5.32 -7.60
N TYR A 119 7.81 -4.47 -7.58
CA TYR A 119 7.72 -3.21 -8.31
C TYR A 119 7.40 -2.09 -7.33
N PRO A 120 8.41 -1.42 -6.77
CA PRO A 120 8.21 -0.32 -5.83
C PRO A 120 7.73 0.95 -6.53
N PHE A 121 6.89 1.72 -5.85
CA PHE A 121 6.40 3.02 -6.32
C PHE A 121 6.29 4.01 -5.14
N GLU A 122 6.13 5.27 -5.46
CA GLU A 122 5.90 6.34 -4.49
C GLU A 122 4.58 7.07 -4.77
N THR A 123 4.01 7.71 -3.75
CA THR A 123 2.84 8.58 -3.94
C THR A 123 3.21 9.91 -4.59
N GLY A 124 4.48 10.31 -4.51
CA GLY A 124 4.92 11.69 -4.61
C GLY A 124 4.64 12.45 -3.31
N SER A 125 5.17 13.66 -3.21
CA SER A 125 4.97 14.50 -2.02
C SER A 125 3.51 14.88 -1.87
N LEU A 126 2.87 14.40 -0.81
CA LEU A 126 1.50 14.76 -0.47
C LEU A 126 1.48 16.06 0.33
N SER A 127 0.47 16.90 0.08
CA SER A 127 0.12 18.01 0.99
C SER A 127 -0.75 17.47 2.13
N ALA A 128 -0.54 17.99 3.35
CA ALA A 128 -1.34 17.61 4.51
C ALA A 128 -2.84 17.81 4.25
N ASP A 129 -3.64 16.88 4.74
CA ASP A 129 -5.11 16.85 4.69
C ASP A 129 -5.74 17.02 3.29
N THR A 130 -4.95 16.75 2.24
CA THR A 130 -5.39 16.93 0.85
C THR A 130 -5.51 15.58 0.14
N TRP A 131 -6.70 15.29 -0.42
CA TRP A 131 -6.89 14.11 -1.26
C TRP A 131 -6.11 14.23 -2.56
N THR A 132 -5.20 13.29 -2.79
CA THR A 132 -4.38 13.19 -4.00
C THR A 132 -4.66 11.87 -4.71
N LYS A 133 -4.87 11.92 -6.03
CA LYS A 133 -5.00 10.70 -6.85
C LYS A 133 -3.61 10.25 -7.29
N VAL A 134 -3.24 9.05 -6.91
CA VAL A 134 -2.03 8.36 -7.37
C VAL A 134 -2.40 7.48 -8.55
N ILE A 135 -1.63 7.54 -9.62
CA ILE A 135 -1.80 6.71 -10.82
C ILE A 135 -0.44 6.14 -11.20
N LYS A 136 -0.35 4.82 -11.37
CA LYS A 136 0.86 4.11 -11.78
C LYS A 136 0.56 3.21 -12.96
N THR A 137 1.36 3.34 -14.01
CA THR A 137 1.37 2.41 -15.15
C THR A 137 2.47 1.39 -14.91
N ILE A 138 2.11 0.11 -14.91
CA ILE A 138 2.99 -0.99 -14.54
C ILE A 138 3.19 -1.88 -15.77
N PRO A 139 4.38 -1.91 -16.37
CA PRO A 139 4.66 -2.79 -17.49
C PRO A 139 4.76 -4.25 -17.05
N GLY A 140 4.55 -5.17 -17.95
CA GLY A 140 4.94 -6.56 -17.74
C GLY A 140 6.46 -6.72 -17.68
N ASN A 141 6.90 -7.93 -17.30
CA ASN A 141 8.31 -8.33 -17.28
C ASN A 141 8.43 -9.80 -17.58
N SER A 142 9.39 -10.20 -18.38
CA SER A 142 9.57 -11.60 -18.82
C SER A 142 9.82 -12.61 -17.68
N ASN A 143 10.14 -12.14 -16.50
CA ASN A 143 10.35 -12.98 -15.32
C ASN A 143 9.09 -13.18 -14.47
N LEU A 144 7.97 -12.51 -14.79
CA LEU A 144 6.73 -12.68 -14.02
C LEU A 144 6.06 -14.00 -14.35
N GLN A 145 5.55 -14.66 -13.32
CA GLN A 145 4.80 -15.91 -13.42
C GLN A 145 3.53 -15.79 -12.57
N PHE A 146 2.42 -16.30 -13.09
CA PHE A 146 1.16 -16.45 -12.37
C PHE A 146 0.57 -17.82 -12.69
N ASP A 147 0.30 -18.60 -11.64
CA ASP A 147 -0.24 -19.95 -11.76
C ASP A 147 -1.77 -19.92 -11.91
N MET A 148 -2.34 -20.99 -12.47
CA MET A 148 -3.79 -21.16 -12.61
C MET A 148 -4.38 -21.78 -11.33
N ASN A 149 -4.25 -21.06 -10.20
CA ASN A 149 -4.78 -21.51 -8.90
C ASN A 149 -5.30 -20.32 -8.06
N ALA A 150 -5.99 -20.62 -6.96
CA ALA A 150 -6.57 -19.65 -6.03
C ALA A 150 -5.60 -19.17 -4.93
N ASN A 151 -4.32 -19.52 -5.01
CA ASN A 151 -3.32 -18.96 -4.10
C ASN A 151 -3.07 -17.49 -4.44
N THR A 152 -2.49 -16.74 -3.50
CA THR A 152 -2.08 -15.37 -3.78
C THR A 152 -0.98 -15.36 -4.83
N GLY A 153 -1.26 -14.84 -6.02
CA GLY A 153 -0.26 -14.63 -7.07
C GLY A 153 0.28 -13.20 -7.09
N PHE A 154 -0.55 -12.24 -6.70
CA PHE A 154 -0.20 -10.82 -6.73
C PHE A 154 -0.64 -10.12 -5.44
N GLU A 155 0.22 -9.30 -4.88
CA GLU A 155 -0.07 -8.55 -3.66
C GLU A 155 0.26 -7.08 -3.86
N ILE A 156 -0.66 -6.19 -3.48
CA ILE A 156 -0.49 -4.74 -3.49
C ILE A 156 -0.26 -4.30 -2.06
N LEU A 157 0.84 -3.59 -1.81
CA LEU A 157 1.13 -3.02 -0.50
C LEU A 157 1.22 -1.50 -0.61
N ILE A 158 0.57 -0.81 0.33
CA ILE A 158 0.67 0.64 0.55
C ILE A 158 1.21 0.83 1.96
N ILE A 159 2.24 1.65 2.11
CA ILE A 159 3.09 1.70 3.30
C ILE A 159 3.01 3.08 3.94
N PRO A 160 2.24 3.28 5.02
CA PRO A 160 2.38 4.43 5.89
C PRO A 160 3.77 4.54 6.51
N PHE A 161 4.37 3.41 6.94
CA PHE A 161 5.73 3.41 7.48
C PHE A 161 6.40 2.03 7.43
N PHE A 162 7.68 2.03 7.04
CA PHE A 162 8.63 0.94 7.22
C PHE A 162 9.93 1.48 7.82
N GLY A 163 10.42 0.81 8.87
CA GLY A 163 11.74 1.04 9.43
C GLY A 163 12.86 0.47 8.55
N THR A 164 14.10 0.79 8.92
CA THR A 164 15.30 0.55 8.10
C THR A 164 15.61 -0.92 7.81
N ASP A 165 15.04 -1.87 8.55
CA ASP A 165 15.14 -3.31 8.25
C ASP A 165 14.42 -3.72 6.96
N LYS A 166 13.60 -2.83 6.39
CA LYS A 166 12.77 -3.08 5.20
C LYS A 166 12.98 -2.06 4.09
N THR A 167 13.83 -1.07 4.32
CA THR A 167 14.05 0.05 3.40
C THR A 167 15.52 0.14 2.98
N GLY A 168 15.81 0.92 1.95
CA GLY A 168 17.16 1.15 1.46
C GLY A 168 17.19 1.54 -0.01
N SER A 169 18.33 1.34 -0.67
CA SER A 169 18.48 1.71 -2.08
C SER A 169 17.74 0.72 -2.98
N VAL A 170 16.66 1.18 -3.61
CA VAL A 170 15.84 0.42 -4.57
C VAL A 170 15.37 1.34 -5.69
N SER A 171 15.30 0.81 -6.92
CA SER A 171 14.78 1.55 -8.07
C SER A 171 13.26 1.59 -8.03
N LEU A 172 12.68 2.79 -8.03
CA LEU A 172 11.25 2.98 -8.18
C LEU A 172 10.81 2.75 -9.64
N ASN A 173 9.54 2.32 -9.79
CA ASN A 173 8.88 2.11 -11.08
C ASN A 173 9.62 1.12 -11.99
N ALA A 174 10.26 0.12 -11.41
CA ALA A 174 10.95 -0.95 -12.11
C ALA A 174 10.80 -2.28 -11.38
N TRP A 175 10.66 -3.38 -12.14
CA TRP A 175 10.67 -4.73 -11.60
C TRP A 175 12.08 -5.15 -11.20
N SER A 176 12.21 -5.73 -10.02
CA SER A 176 13.44 -6.37 -9.53
C SER A 176 13.12 -7.64 -8.74
N ALA A 177 14.10 -8.51 -8.57
CA ALA A 177 13.94 -9.67 -7.70
C ALA A 177 13.64 -9.21 -6.27
N TYR A 178 12.70 -9.88 -5.60
CA TYR A 178 12.29 -9.51 -4.24
C TYR A 178 13.43 -9.72 -3.24
N ASN A 179 13.71 -8.68 -2.45
CA ASN A 179 14.60 -8.73 -1.31
C ASN A 179 13.80 -8.36 -0.04
N SER A 180 13.71 -9.30 0.91
CA SER A 180 12.93 -9.10 2.14
C SER A 180 13.46 -8.01 3.07
N SER A 181 14.71 -7.59 2.91
CA SER A 181 15.36 -6.55 3.71
C SER A 181 15.34 -5.17 3.04
N VAL A 182 15.11 -5.09 1.72
CA VAL A 182 15.08 -3.82 0.97
C VAL A 182 13.89 -3.87 0.00
N ARG A 183 12.80 -3.22 0.36
CA ARG A 183 11.53 -3.27 -0.38
C ARG A 183 11.13 -1.94 -1.01
N VAL A 184 11.42 -0.86 -0.32
CA VAL A 184 11.14 0.53 -0.73
C VAL A 184 12.29 1.43 -0.27
N PRO A 185 12.41 2.67 -0.80
CA PRO A 185 13.37 3.65 -0.28
C PRO A 185 13.13 3.97 1.19
N ASP A 186 14.11 4.56 1.85
CA ASP A 186 14.01 4.97 3.24
C ASP A 186 12.82 5.91 3.45
N ASN A 187 11.99 5.59 4.44
CA ASN A 187 10.78 6.34 4.74
C ASN A 187 11.13 7.54 5.65
N THR A 188 10.51 8.69 5.35
CA THR A 188 10.47 9.79 6.30
C THR A 188 9.63 9.36 7.50
N SER A 189 10.15 9.53 8.72
CA SER A 189 9.50 9.04 9.95
C SER A 189 8.46 10.01 10.53
N THR A 190 8.31 11.21 9.99
CA THR A 190 7.46 12.26 10.58
C THR A 190 6.02 11.80 10.80
N TRP A 191 5.40 11.13 9.81
CA TRP A 191 4.05 10.60 9.99
C TRP A 191 4.00 9.56 11.13
N TYR A 192 4.99 8.68 11.19
CA TYR A 192 5.04 7.59 12.17
C TYR A 192 5.29 8.10 13.61
N THR A 193 6.13 9.13 13.76
CA THR A 193 6.46 9.71 15.08
C THR A 193 5.49 10.80 15.54
N THR A 194 4.50 11.15 14.70
CA THR A 194 3.42 12.06 15.07
C THR A 194 2.25 11.26 15.62
N ASN A 195 1.97 11.44 16.93
CA ASN A 195 0.81 10.81 17.56
C ASN A 195 -0.50 11.24 16.86
N ASP A 196 -1.43 10.29 16.71
CA ASP A 196 -2.73 10.50 16.05
C ASP A 196 -2.66 10.97 14.58
N SER A 197 -1.48 10.87 13.93
CA SER A 197 -1.39 11.14 12.51
C SER A 197 -2.28 10.17 11.72
N THR A 198 -2.91 10.67 10.64
CA THR A 198 -3.87 9.88 9.87
C THR A 198 -3.37 9.58 8.45
N PHE A 199 -3.78 8.42 7.95
CA PHE A 199 -3.56 7.99 6.57
C PHE A 199 -4.84 7.36 6.03
N GLU A 200 -5.39 7.94 4.98
CA GLU A 200 -6.67 7.49 4.40
C GLU A 200 -6.50 7.09 2.94
N ILE A 201 -7.15 5.99 2.56
CA ILE A 201 -7.20 5.55 1.15
C ILE A 201 -8.62 5.19 0.73
N THR A 202 -8.91 5.43 -0.54
CA THR A 202 -10.15 4.98 -1.19
C THR A 202 -9.97 4.79 -2.68
N GLY A 203 -10.93 4.12 -3.34
CA GLY A 203 -10.99 4.03 -4.78
C GLY A 203 -9.83 3.28 -5.42
N LEU A 204 -9.32 2.20 -4.78
CA LEU A 204 -8.32 1.34 -5.41
C LEU A 204 -8.90 0.68 -6.65
N GLN A 205 -8.16 0.79 -7.75
CA GLN A 205 -8.47 0.21 -9.05
C GLN A 205 -7.19 -0.34 -9.69
N LEU A 206 -7.26 -1.55 -10.21
CA LEU A 206 -6.22 -2.22 -10.99
C LEU A 206 -6.83 -2.72 -12.29
#